data_1983bfab6524725420f935eed2799381
#
_entry.id   1983bfab6524725420f935eed2799381
#
_cell.length_a   1.000
_cell.length_b   1.000
_cell.length_c   1.000
_cell.angle_alpha   90.00
_cell.angle_beta   90.00
_cell.angle_gamma   90.00
#
_symmetry.space_group_name_H-M   'P 1'
#
loop_
_entity.id
_entity.type
_entity.pdbx_description
1 polymer ?
#
loop_
_entity_poly.entity_id
_entity_poly.type
_entity_poly.pdbx_seq_one_letter_code
_entity_poly.pdbx_strand_id
1 'polypeptide(L)'
;VTTVAIVVGLLLANLFQPGTGIDMSTLGTVDISQYQKTTQEVQHDHAFIATILNLIPSNVFAAIARGEMLPIIFFSVMFGLGLSSLPNDLREPLVKVFQGVSETMFKVTHMIMKYAPIGVFALIAVTVANFGFASLLPLAKLVILVYVAIVFFALVVLGLIARMFGFSIMRLIRIFKDDLVLAYSTASSETVLPRIIEKMEAYGAPKAISSFVVPTGYSFNLDGSTLYQSIAAIFIAQLYGIDLSIGQQIMLVLTLMVTSKGIAGVPGVSFVVLLATLGSVGIPLEGLAFIAGVDRIMDMARTALNVIGNALAVLVISKWEGMYDAAKGQRYWDSLPHLRQAVGEAKGKQATLE
;
A
#
# COMPACT_ATOMS: atom_id res chain seq x y z
N VAL A 1 -0.90 2.94 12.64
CA VAL A 1 0.25 2.21 12.06
C VAL A 1 0.82 3.00 10.88
N THR A 2 0.01 3.51 9.94
CA THR A 2 0.47 4.30 8.77
C THR A 2 1.36 5.50 9.12
N THR A 3 1.04 6.26 10.17
CA THR A 3 1.90 7.38 10.63
C THR A 3 3.29 6.90 11.03
N VAL A 4 3.35 5.76 11.74
CA VAL A 4 4.65 5.14 12.12
C VAL A 4 5.41 4.71 10.86
N ALA A 5 4.71 4.19 9.84
CA ALA A 5 5.33 3.82 8.57
C ALA A 5 5.94 5.03 7.85
N ILE A 6 5.23 6.16 7.79
CA ILE A 6 5.74 7.41 7.21
C ILE A 6 7.00 7.86 7.95
N VAL A 7 6.96 7.90 9.29
CA VAL A 7 8.11 8.35 10.11
C VAL A 7 9.31 7.41 9.94
N VAL A 8 9.09 6.09 9.97
CA VAL A 8 10.16 5.11 9.75
C VAL A 8 10.76 5.26 8.36
N GLY A 9 9.94 5.45 7.33
CA GLY A 9 10.43 5.67 5.97
C GLY A 9 11.28 6.93 5.85
N LEU A 10 10.84 8.06 6.45
CA LEU A 10 11.62 9.30 6.52
C LEU A 10 12.97 9.09 7.22
N LEU A 11 12.96 8.44 8.38
CA LEU A 11 14.19 8.17 9.14
C LEU A 11 15.18 7.33 8.33
N LEU A 12 14.71 6.26 7.69
CA LEU A 12 15.57 5.40 6.86
C LEU A 12 16.10 6.13 5.62
N ALA A 13 15.26 6.93 4.95
CA ALA A 13 15.70 7.69 3.78
C ALA A 13 16.72 8.79 4.12
N ASN A 14 16.56 9.47 5.26
CA ASN A 14 17.54 10.44 5.75
C ASN A 14 18.84 9.77 6.23
N LEU A 15 18.76 8.58 6.83
CA LEU A 15 19.93 7.84 7.33
C LEU A 15 20.77 7.27 6.19
N PHE A 16 20.12 6.63 5.21
CA PHE A 16 20.81 5.93 4.11
C PHE A 16 21.05 6.79 2.88
N GLN A 17 20.38 7.93 2.77
CA GLN A 17 20.53 8.92 1.69
C GLN A 17 20.63 8.30 0.28
N PRO A 18 19.63 7.52 -0.17
CA PRO A 18 19.72 6.75 -1.41
C PRO A 18 19.80 7.61 -2.68
N GLY A 19 19.34 8.88 -2.62
CA GLY A 19 19.31 9.81 -3.74
C GLY A 19 20.57 10.67 -3.90
N THR A 20 21.53 10.59 -2.97
CA THR A 20 22.74 11.40 -3.05
C THR A 20 23.77 10.85 -4.04
N GLY A 21 24.57 11.75 -4.64
CA GLY A 21 25.67 11.38 -5.53
C GLY A 21 25.31 11.37 -7.01
N ILE A 22 24.15 11.92 -7.39
CA ILE A 22 23.77 12.19 -8.78
C ILE A 22 23.55 13.68 -8.95
N ASP A 23 24.13 14.22 -10.00
CA ASP A 23 23.87 15.58 -10.44
C ASP A 23 22.78 15.55 -11.52
N MET A 24 21.55 15.84 -11.13
CA MET A 24 20.41 15.90 -12.05
C MET A 24 20.54 17.03 -13.07
N SER A 25 21.41 18.02 -12.85
CA SER A 25 21.67 19.10 -13.79
C SER A 25 22.40 18.61 -15.05
N THR A 26 23.08 17.47 -14.97
CA THR A 26 23.75 16.81 -16.11
C THR A 26 22.83 15.87 -16.89
N LEU A 27 21.67 15.58 -16.34
CA LEU A 27 20.65 14.70 -16.92
C LEU A 27 19.66 15.59 -17.68
N GLY A 28 19.46 15.35 -18.98
CA GLY A 28 18.62 16.17 -19.84
C GLY A 28 17.21 16.39 -19.28
N THR A 29 16.55 17.45 -19.71
CA THR A 29 15.16 17.78 -19.35
C THR A 29 14.21 16.67 -19.81
N VAL A 30 13.58 15.99 -18.87
CA VAL A 30 12.56 14.96 -19.17
C VAL A 30 11.24 15.65 -19.46
N ASP A 31 10.57 15.26 -20.54
CA ASP A 31 9.22 15.70 -20.84
C ASP A 31 8.22 15.08 -19.86
N ILE A 32 7.78 15.90 -18.89
CA ILE A 32 6.78 15.51 -17.87
C ILE A 32 5.37 15.99 -18.22
N SER A 33 5.15 16.44 -19.46
CA SER A 33 3.87 17.00 -19.89
C SER A 33 2.68 16.07 -19.61
N GLN A 34 2.88 14.76 -19.65
CA GLN A 34 1.87 13.77 -19.28
C GLN A 34 1.52 13.82 -17.79
N TYR A 35 2.49 14.12 -16.92
CA TYR A 35 2.31 14.17 -15.47
C TYR A 35 1.86 15.57 -15.01
N GLN A 36 2.29 16.63 -15.69
CA GLN A 36 1.92 18.03 -15.40
C GLN A 36 0.42 18.31 -15.60
N LYS A 37 -0.22 17.71 -16.60
CA LYS A 37 -1.65 17.89 -16.83
C LYS A 37 -2.50 17.43 -15.64
N THR A 38 -2.05 16.40 -14.93
CA THR A 38 -2.73 15.91 -13.73
C THR A 38 -2.46 16.80 -12.52
N THR A 39 -1.37 17.58 -12.54
CA THR A 39 -0.88 18.36 -11.38
C THR A 39 -1.31 19.82 -11.41
N GLN A 40 -1.52 20.42 -12.57
CA GLN A 40 -1.96 21.82 -12.68
C GLN A 40 -3.32 22.08 -12.04
N GLU A 41 -4.14 21.03 -11.88
CA GLU A 41 -5.41 21.11 -11.16
C GLU A 41 -5.23 21.07 -9.62
N VAL A 42 -4.05 20.72 -9.10
CA VAL A 42 -3.77 20.55 -7.66
C VAL A 42 -2.97 21.72 -7.05
N GLN A 43 -2.41 22.61 -7.87
CA GLN A 43 -1.44 23.64 -7.42
C GLN A 43 -2.05 24.94 -6.85
N HIS A 44 -3.35 25.07 -6.63
CA HIS A 44 -3.93 26.27 -6.04
C HIS A 44 -4.21 26.13 -4.54
N ASP A 45 -3.42 26.87 -3.78
CA ASP A 45 -3.61 27.43 -2.45
C ASP A 45 -4.02 26.53 -1.25
N HIS A 46 -3.20 26.59 -0.20
CA HIS A 46 -3.48 26.04 1.15
C HIS A 46 -3.84 24.56 1.18
N ALA A 47 -2.91 23.70 0.75
CA ALA A 47 -3.10 22.27 0.45
C ALA A 47 -3.92 21.48 1.49
N PHE A 48 -3.75 21.74 2.78
CA PHE A 48 -4.46 20.99 3.83
C PHE A 48 -5.92 21.42 3.97
N ILE A 49 -6.18 22.73 4.04
CA ILE A 49 -7.55 23.28 4.18
C ILE A 49 -8.35 23.04 2.90
N ALA A 50 -7.73 23.25 1.73
CA ALA A 50 -8.36 22.96 0.44
C ALA A 50 -8.70 21.47 0.31
N THR A 51 -7.84 20.57 0.75
CA THR A 51 -8.11 19.11 0.74
C THR A 51 -9.34 18.76 1.59
N ILE A 52 -9.48 19.38 2.77
CA ILE A 52 -10.65 19.15 3.63
C ILE A 52 -11.92 19.75 3.02
N LEU A 53 -11.85 20.96 2.47
CA LEU A 53 -13.00 21.62 1.84
C LEU A 53 -13.45 20.88 0.57
N ASN A 54 -12.51 20.37 -0.22
CA ASN A 54 -12.77 19.60 -1.43
C ASN A 54 -13.16 18.15 -1.18
N LEU A 55 -13.19 17.70 0.09
CA LEU A 55 -13.62 16.35 0.45
C LEU A 55 -15.08 16.09 0.00
N ILE A 56 -15.92 17.12 0.04
CA ILE A 56 -17.32 17.03 -0.38
C ILE A 56 -17.39 17.53 -1.83
N PRO A 57 -17.56 16.65 -2.84
CA PRO A 57 -17.57 17.06 -4.22
C PRO A 57 -18.87 17.82 -4.56
N SER A 58 -18.75 18.95 -5.24
CA SER A 58 -19.90 19.64 -5.81
C SER A 58 -20.54 18.86 -6.98
N ASN A 59 -19.75 18.02 -7.65
CA ASN A 59 -20.19 17.12 -8.71
C ASN A 59 -19.38 15.82 -8.68
N VAL A 60 -20.05 14.73 -8.31
CA VAL A 60 -19.43 13.40 -8.17
C VAL A 60 -18.92 12.87 -9.50
N PHE A 61 -19.66 13.07 -10.59
CA PHE A 61 -19.22 12.58 -11.90
C PHE A 61 -17.99 13.32 -12.40
N ALA A 62 -17.88 14.62 -12.11
CA ALA A 62 -16.66 15.38 -12.39
C ALA A 62 -15.48 14.87 -11.55
N ALA A 63 -15.67 14.58 -10.27
CA ALA A 63 -14.64 14.00 -9.42
C ALA A 63 -14.17 12.61 -9.92
N ILE A 64 -15.09 11.75 -10.37
CA ILE A 64 -14.76 10.47 -11.00
C ILE A 64 -13.96 10.67 -12.30
N ALA A 65 -14.39 11.58 -13.17
CA ALA A 65 -13.71 11.85 -14.44
C ALA A 65 -12.30 12.42 -14.25
N ARG A 66 -12.08 13.20 -13.19
CA ARG A 66 -10.77 13.76 -12.82
C ARG A 66 -9.91 12.83 -11.99
N GLY A 67 -10.45 11.71 -11.47
CA GLY A 67 -9.74 10.79 -10.60
C GLY A 67 -9.47 11.33 -9.19
N GLU A 68 -10.29 12.23 -8.67
CA GLU A 68 -10.17 12.83 -7.34
C GLU A 68 -10.58 11.83 -6.26
N MET A 69 -9.62 11.04 -5.76
CA MET A 69 -9.88 9.87 -4.92
C MET A 69 -10.60 10.19 -3.61
N LEU A 70 -10.21 11.26 -2.89
CA LEU A 70 -10.83 11.61 -1.61
C LEU A 70 -12.32 11.97 -1.73
N PRO A 71 -12.74 12.84 -2.65
CA PRO A 71 -14.15 13.10 -2.94
C PRO A 71 -14.94 11.85 -3.35
N ILE A 72 -14.32 10.97 -4.17
CA ILE A 72 -14.95 9.72 -4.61
C ILE A 72 -15.19 8.79 -3.40
N ILE A 73 -14.20 8.63 -2.51
CA ILE A 73 -14.32 7.82 -1.30
C ILE A 73 -15.40 8.39 -0.37
N PHE A 74 -15.37 9.71 -0.13
CA PHE A 74 -16.39 10.36 0.70
C PHE A 74 -17.80 10.10 0.17
N PHE A 75 -18.02 10.34 -1.13
CA PHE A 75 -19.31 10.06 -1.75
C PHE A 75 -19.70 8.58 -1.65
N SER A 76 -18.75 7.66 -1.90
CA SER A 76 -19.00 6.23 -1.84
C SER A 76 -19.41 5.77 -0.44
N VAL A 77 -18.80 6.33 0.61
CA VAL A 77 -19.18 6.07 2.01
C VAL A 77 -20.60 6.60 2.28
N MET A 78 -20.90 7.84 1.90
CA MET A 78 -22.21 8.44 2.10
C MET A 78 -23.31 7.69 1.32
N PHE A 79 -23.01 7.31 0.07
CA PHE A 79 -23.91 6.49 -0.74
C PHE A 79 -24.15 5.11 -0.12
N GLY A 80 -23.08 4.45 0.36
CA GLY A 80 -23.16 3.15 1.04
C GLY A 80 -23.99 3.21 2.33
N LEU A 81 -23.85 4.27 3.13
CA LEU A 81 -24.67 4.51 4.31
C LEU A 81 -26.14 4.70 3.94
N GLY A 82 -26.42 5.51 2.91
CA GLY A 82 -27.79 5.66 2.38
C GLY A 82 -28.35 4.33 1.89
N LEU A 83 -27.57 3.57 1.12
CA LEU A 83 -27.96 2.26 0.60
C LEU A 83 -28.23 1.24 1.74
N SER A 84 -27.45 1.29 2.83
CA SER A 84 -27.62 0.39 3.98
C SER A 84 -28.93 0.63 4.75
N SER A 85 -29.49 1.83 4.65
CA SER A 85 -30.76 2.19 5.29
C SER A 85 -32.00 1.77 4.49
N LEU A 86 -31.83 1.32 3.24
CA LEU A 86 -32.94 0.88 2.41
C LEU A 86 -33.42 -0.53 2.76
N PRO A 87 -34.69 -0.83 2.49
CA PRO A 87 -35.22 -2.20 2.55
C PRO A 87 -34.44 -3.15 1.63
N ASN A 88 -34.42 -4.45 1.98
CA ASN A 88 -33.60 -5.44 1.27
C ASN A 88 -33.95 -5.58 -0.21
N ASP A 89 -35.21 -5.45 -0.58
CA ASP A 89 -35.73 -5.54 -1.94
C ASP A 89 -35.15 -4.46 -2.87
N LEU A 90 -34.87 -3.26 -2.34
CA LEU A 90 -34.24 -2.16 -3.07
C LEU A 90 -32.71 -2.19 -2.97
N ARG A 91 -32.18 -2.62 -1.83
CA ARG A 91 -30.73 -2.65 -1.56
C ARG A 91 -29.99 -3.75 -2.33
N GLU A 92 -30.50 -4.99 -2.29
CA GLU A 92 -29.82 -6.15 -2.86
C GLU A 92 -29.53 -6.04 -4.37
N PRO A 93 -30.46 -5.58 -5.22
CA PRO A 93 -30.19 -5.40 -6.64
C PRO A 93 -29.04 -4.42 -6.90
N LEU A 94 -28.99 -3.29 -6.19
CA LEU A 94 -27.93 -2.29 -6.34
C LEU A 94 -26.58 -2.82 -5.87
N VAL A 95 -26.54 -3.53 -4.74
CA VAL A 95 -25.30 -4.18 -4.26
C VAL A 95 -24.77 -5.19 -5.28
N LYS A 96 -25.65 -6.01 -5.89
CA LYS A 96 -25.26 -6.97 -6.94
C LYS A 96 -24.70 -6.27 -8.18
N VAL A 97 -25.30 -5.15 -8.58
CA VAL A 97 -24.81 -4.36 -9.73
C VAL A 97 -23.40 -3.82 -9.44
N PHE A 98 -23.19 -3.18 -8.29
CA PHE A 98 -21.88 -2.66 -7.92
C PHE A 98 -20.83 -3.76 -7.76
N GLN A 99 -21.21 -4.92 -7.21
CA GLN A 99 -20.34 -6.07 -7.12
C GLN A 99 -19.95 -6.57 -8.53
N GLY A 100 -20.91 -6.68 -9.46
CA GLY A 100 -20.64 -7.07 -10.83
C GLY A 100 -19.72 -6.11 -11.57
N VAL A 101 -19.89 -4.78 -11.36
CA VAL A 101 -18.99 -3.76 -11.89
C VAL A 101 -17.58 -3.91 -11.33
N SER A 102 -17.46 -4.06 -10.01
CA SER A 102 -16.17 -4.24 -9.33
C SER A 102 -15.42 -5.47 -9.83
N GLU A 103 -16.07 -6.63 -9.90
CA GLU A 103 -15.50 -7.87 -10.42
C GLU A 103 -15.05 -7.74 -11.88
N THR A 104 -15.84 -7.04 -12.70
CA THR A 104 -15.48 -6.76 -14.09
C THR A 104 -14.23 -5.90 -14.18
N MET A 105 -14.14 -4.83 -13.37
CA MET A 105 -12.98 -3.94 -13.37
C MET A 105 -11.72 -4.64 -12.85
N PHE A 106 -11.82 -5.56 -11.88
CA PHE A 106 -10.69 -6.41 -11.49
C PHE A 106 -10.19 -7.29 -12.64
N LYS A 107 -11.09 -7.87 -13.42
CA LYS A 107 -10.70 -8.65 -14.62
C LYS A 107 -10.02 -7.77 -15.67
N VAL A 108 -10.55 -6.57 -15.92
CA VAL A 108 -9.93 -5.60 -16.84
C VAL A 108 -8.52 -5.23 -16.37
N THR A 109 -8.37 -4.89 -15.10
CA THR A 109 -7.06 -4.59 -14.50
C THR A 109 -6.11 -5.77 -14.66
N HIS A 110 -6.56 -7.00 -14.37
CA HIS A 110 -5.73 -8.19 -14.54
C HIS A 110 -5.30 -8.42 -16.02
N MET A 111 -6.18 -8.14 -16.98
CA MET A 111 -5.81 -8.22 -18.41
C MET A 111 -4.73 -7.19 -18.76
N ILE A 112 -4.86 -5.95 -18.30
CA ILE A 112 -3.87 -4.89 -18.53
C ILE A 112 -2.54 -5.28 -17.88
N MET A 113 -2.57 -5.83 -16.67
CA MET A 113 -1.36 -6.20 -15.91
C MET A 113 -0.56 -7.35 -16.56
N LYS A 114 -1.12 -8.10 -17.51
CA LYS A 114 -0.34 -9.07 -18.32
C LYS A 114 0.72 -8.38 -19.19
N TYR A 115 0.51 -7.13 -19.54
CA TYR A 115 1.48 -6.31 -20.30
C TYR A 115 2.51 -5.61 -19.40
N ALA A 116 2.38 -5.71 -18.07
CA ALA A 116 3.28 -5.04 -17.12
C ALA A 116 4.78 -5.36 -17.36
N PRO A 117 5.22 -6.59 -17.68
CA PRO A 117 6.63 -6.84 -17.94
C PRO A 117 7.18 -6.03 -19.13
N ILE A 118 6.39 -5.88 -20.19
CA ILE A 118 6.77 -5.08 -21.38
C ILE A 118 6.82 -3.59 -21.00
N GLY A 119 5.82 -3.11 -20.27
CA GLY A 119 5.78 -1.72 -19.79
C GLY A 119 6.96 -1.38 -18.87
N VAL A 120 7.28 -2.25 -17.92
CA VAL A 120 8.43 -2.09 -17.00
C VAL A 120 9.74 -2.05 -17.79
N PHE A 121 9.94 -2.97 -18.73
CA PHE A 121 11.12 -2.97 -19.60
C PHE A 121 11.25 -1.65 -20.38
N ALA A 122 10.16 -1.20 -21.00
CA ALA A 122 10.15 0.04 -21.77
C ALA A 122 10.46 1.26 -20.90
N LEU A 123 9.88 1.36 -19.71
CA LEU A 123 10.13 2.45 -18.76
C LEU A 123 11.59 2.46 -18.28
N ILE A 124 12.18 1.31 -17.96
CA ILE A 124 13.59 1.21 -17.58
C ILE A 124 14.48 1.57 -18.77
N ALA A 125 14.15 1.11 -19.97
CA ALA A 125 14.92 1.47 -21.18
C ALA A 125 14.89 2.97 -21.46
N VAL A 126 13.73 3.63 -21.30
CA VAL A 126 13.61 5.10 -21.41
C VAL A 126 14.43 5.79 -20.32
N THR A 127 14.38 5.31 -19.08
CA THR A 127 15.19 5.87 -17.99
C THR A 127 16.69 5.77 -18.32
N VAL A 128 17.15 4.61 -18.79
CA VAL A 128 18.56 4.43 -19.18
C VAL A 128 18.93 5.26 -20.42
N ALA A 129 18.03 5.39 -21.38
CA ALA A 129 18.24 6.21 -22.57
C ALA A 129 18.38 7.71 -22.22
N ASN A 130 17.55 8.20 -21.29
CA ASN A 130 17.54 9.60 -20.89
C ASN A 130 18.67 9.94 -19.89
N PHE A 131 18.96 9.03 -18.96
CA PHE A 131 19.84 9.29 -17.81
C PHE A 131 21.12 8.45 -17.80
N GLY A 132 21.33 7.60 -18.81
CA GLY A 132 22.48 6.71 -18.90
C GLY A 132 22.44 5.53 -17.92
N PHE A 133 23.38 4.58 -18.08
CA PHE A 133 23.46 3.39 -17.18
C PHE A 133 23.80 3.75 -15.74
N ALA A 134 24.44 4.88 -15.47
CA ALA A 134 24.75 5.35 -14.13
C ALA A 134 23.49 5.58 -13.29
N SER A 135 22.34 5.86 -13.92
CA SER A 135 21.05 6.02 -13.27
C SER A 135 20.53 4.76 -12.58
N LEU A 136 21.00 3.59 -12.99
CA LEU A 136 20.56 2.31 -12.39
C LEU A 136 21.07 2.14 -10.96
N LEU A 137 22.21 2.72 -10.59
CA LEU A 137 22.76 2.58 -9.24
C LEU A 137 21.88 3.20 -8.16
N PRO A 138 21.44 4.48 -8.26
CA PRO A 138 20.53 5.05 -7.27
C PRO A 138 19.15 4.42 -7.30
N LEU A 139 18.64 4.01 -8.46
CA LEU A 139 17.40 3.24 -8.54
C LEU A 139 17.52 1.91 -7.80
N ALA A 140 18.66 1.21 -7.94
CA ALA A 140 18.92 -0.01 -7.17
C ALA A 140 19.01 0.28 -5.66
N LYS A 141 19.69 1.36 -5.24
CA LYS A 141 19.73 1.79 -3.83
C LYS A 141 18.33 2.05 -3.30
N LEU A 142 17.48 2.76 -4.05
CA LEU A 142 16.09 3.02 -3.67
C LEU A 142 15.31 1.71 -3.49
N VAL A 143 15.36 0.81 -4.48
CA VAL A 143 14.66 -0.48 -4.43
C VAL A 143 15.12 -1.28 -3.22
N ILE A 144 16.43 -1.42 -3.02
CA ILE A 144 16.99 -2.17 -1.87
C ILE A 144 16.54 -1.54 -0.55
N LEU A 145 16.59 -0.21 -0.43
CA LEU A 145 16.16 0.48 0.79
C LEU A 145 14.68 0.25 1.08
N VAL A 146 13.81 0.32 0.07
CA VAL A 146 12.38 0.05 0.23
C VAL A 146 12.13 -1.39 0.68
N TYR A 147 12.82 -2.38 0.09
CA TYR A 147 12.69 -3.79 0.51
C TYR A 147 13.19 -4.00 1.94
N VAL A 148 14.34 -3.45 2.29
CA VAL A 148 14.88 -3.53 3.66
C VAL A 148 13.92 -2.85 4.65
N ALA A 149 13.39 -1.68 4.30
CA ALA A 149 12.42 -0.97 5.12
C ALA A 149 11.13 -1.77 5.33
N ILE A 150 10.62 -2.43 4.28
CA ILE A 150 9.43 -3.30 4.34
C ILE A 150 9.68 -4.49 5.28
N VAL A 151 10.81 -5.17 5.13
CA VAL A 151 11.16 -6.32 6.00
C VAL A 151 11.34 -5.85 7.44
N PHE A 152 12.05 -4.75 7.66
CA PHE A 152 12.23 -4.15 8.98
C PHE A 152 10.87 -3.79 9.59
N PHE A 153 9.99 -3.11 8.87
CA PHE A 153 8.68 -2.72 9.36
C PHE A 153 7.81 -3.92 9.70
N ALA A 154 7.78 -4.94 8.83
CA ALA A 154 7.03 -6.16 9.07
C ALA A 154 7.50 -6.92 10.31
N LEU A 155 8.82 -7.09 10.47
CA LEU A 155 9.37 -7.92 11.55
C LEU A 155 9.49 -7.15 12.87
N VAL A 156 9.91 -5.88 12.83
CA VAL A 156 10.14 -5.08 14.04
C VAL A 156 8.87 -4.36 14.46
N VAL A 157 8.31 -3.50 13.61
CA VAL A 157 7.17 -2.66 14.00
C VAL A 157 5.90 -3.49 14.15
N LEU A 158 5.50 -4.20 13.09
CA LEU A 158 4.30 -5.06 13.17
C LEU A 158 4.54 -6.25 14.11
N GLY A 159 5.77 -6.76 14.19
CA GLY A 159 6.18 -7.80 15.13
C GLY A 159 6.02 -7.36 16.59
N LEU A 160 6.43 -6.14 16.92
CA LEU A 160 6.26 -5.55 18.27
C LEU A 160 4.77 -5.37 18.59
N ILE A 161 4.01 -4.78 17.67
CA ILE A 161 2.55 -4.62 17.84
C ILE A 161 1.88 -5.99 18.06
N ALA A 162 2.19 -6.98 17.20
CA ALA A 162 1.65 -8.33 17.36
C ALA A 162 1.96 -8.91 18.75
N ARG A 163 3.20 -8.77 19.22
CA ARG A 163 3.65 -9.27 20.53
C ARG A 163 2.94 -8.58 21.69
N MET A 164 2.70 -7.26 21.62
CA MET A 164 1.95 -6.51 22.64
C MET A 164 0.53 -7.06 22.81
N PHE A 165 -0.08 -7.54 21.75
CA PHE A 165 -1.42 -8.15 21.78
C PHE A 165 -1.41 -9.67 21.93
N GLY A 166 -0.24 -10.29 22.16
CA GLY A 166 -0.09 -11.73 22.38
C GLY A 166 -0.16 -12.58 21.10
N PHE A 167 0.10 -11.95 19.94
CA PHE A 167 0.20 -12.64 18.65
C PHE A 167 1.64 -12.74 18.18
N SER A 168 1.88 -13.62 17.20
CA SER A 168 3.17 -13.74 16.53
C SER A 168 3.05 -13.36 15.07
N ILE A 169 3.80 -12.33 14.65
CA ILE A 169 3.85 -11.91 13.25
C ILE A 169 4.30 -13.04 12.33
N MET A 170 5.21 -13.89 12.80
CA MET A 170 5.71 -15.04 12.04
C MET A 170 4.61 -16.09 11.81
N ARG A 171 3.68 -16.28 12.77
CA ARG A 171 2.50 -17.14 12.57
C ARG A 171 1.60 -16.55 11.49
N LEU A 172 1.35 -15.22 11.50
CA LEU A 172 0.57 -14.57 10.46
C LEU A 172 1.21 -14.76 9.09
N ILE A 173 2.50 -14.47 8.95
CA ILE A 173 3.23 -14.65 7.69
C ILE A 173 3.07 -16.11 7.17
N ARG A 174 3.14 -17.10 8.05
CA ARG A 174 2.95 -18.51 7.65
C ARG A 174 1.51 -18.83 7.24
N ILE A 175 0.50 -18.29 7.95
CA ILE A 175 -0.91 -18.48 7.62
C ILE A 175 -1.23 -17.90 6.24
N PHE A 176 -0.66 -16.73 5.94
CA PHE A 176 -0.92 -15.98 4.71
C PHE A 176 0.12 -16.18 3.61
N LYS A 177 1.05 -17.14 3.76
CA LYS A 177 2.18 -17.33 2.83
C LYS A 177 1.73 -17.30 1.36
N ASP A 178 0.73 -18.11 1.01
CA ASP A 178 0.27 -18.22 -0.38
C ASP A 178 -0.47 -16.95 -0.84
N ASP A 179 -1.19 -16.29 0.06
CA ASP A 179 -1.88 -15.05 -0.22
C ASP A 179 -0.89 -13.89 -0.38
N LEU A 180 0.19 -13.88 0.40
CA LEU A 180 1.27 -12.92 0.27
C LEU A 180 1.99 -13.07 -1.07
N VAL A 181 2.26 -14.30 -1.50
CA VAL A 181 2.84 -14.56 -2.83
C VAL A 181 1.90 -14.10 -3.93
N LEU A 182 0.59 -14.35 -3.79
CA LEU A 182 -0.39 -13.88 -4.77
C LEU A 182 -0.50 -12.35 -4.79
N ALA A 183 -0.63 -11.70 -3.64
CA ALA A 183 -0.68 -10.25 -3.53
C ALA A 183 0.61 -9.59 -4.05
N TYR A 184 1.77 -10.16 -3.73
CA TYR A 184 3.06 -9.73 -4.25
C TYR A 184 3.11 -9.83 -5.77
N SER A 185 2.77 -10.97 -6.36
CA SER A 185 2.86 -11.19 -7.81
C SER A 185 1.89 -10.31 -8.61
N THR A 186 0.71 -10.04 -8.07
CA THR A 186 -0.30 -9.17 -8.70
C THR A 186 -0.08 -7.69 -8.40
N ALA A 187 0.65 -7.36 -7.33
CA ALA A 187 0.73 -6.04 -6.69
C ALA A 187 -0.68 -5.45 -6.39
N SER A 188 -1.60 -6.33 -6.00
CA SER A 188 -2.97 -5.94 -5.63
C SER A 188 -3.43 -6.70 -4.41
N SER A 189 -3.72 -5.98 -3.34
CA SER A 189 -4.27 -6.56 -2.10
C SER A 189 -5.73 -7.00 -2.26
N GLU A 190 -6.44 -6.44 -3.22
CA GLU A 190 -7.83 -6.80 -3.55
C GLU A 190 -7.96 -8.26 -3.99
N THR A 191 -6.94 -8.80 -4.67
CA THR A 191 -6.96 -10.20 -5.18
C THR A 191 -7.03 -11.24 -4.07
N VAL A 192 -6.64 -10.89 -2.87
CA VAL A 192 -6.62 -11.80 -1.71
C VAL A 192 -7.66 -11.46 -0.64
N LEU A 193 -8.44 -10.38 -0.84
CA LEU A 193 -9.39 -9.86 0.14
C LEU A 193 -10.34 -10.92 0.72
N PRO A 194 -11.08 -11.71 -0.09
CA PRO A 194 -11.99 -12.73 0.44
C PRO A 194 -11.25 -13.80 1.27
N ARG A 195 -10.08 -14.22 0.78
CA ARG A 195 -9.26 -15.26 1.45
C ARG A 195 -8.71 -14.77 2.78
N ILE A 196 -8.36 -13.46 2.89
CA ILE A 196 -7.92 -12.88 4.15
C ILE A 196 -9.06 -12.90 5.17
N ILE A 197 -10.28 -12.51 4.77
CA ILE A 197 -11.46 -12.55 5.65
C ILE A 197 -11.70 -13.98 6.16
N GLU A 198 -11.79 -14.96 5.25
CA GLU A 198 -12.02 -16.38 5.61
C GLU A 198 -10.95 -16.93 6.56
N LYS A 199 -9.67 -16.66 6.28
CA LYS A 199 -8.56 -17.13 7.12
C LYS A 199 -8.54 -16.43 8.48
N MET A 200 -8.90 -15.14 8.57
CA MET A 200 -9.02 -14.44 9.83
C MET A 200 -10.17 -14.99 10.67
N GLU A 201 -11.31 -15.29 10.05
CA GLU A 201 -12.43 -15.95 10.74
C GLU A 201 -12.02 -17.35 11.24
N ALA A 202 -11.32 -18.12 10.42
CA ALA A 202 -10.80 -19.43 10.82
C ALA A 202 -9.78 -19.31 11.96
N TYR A 203 -8.95 -18.27 11.96
CA TYR A 203 -7.93 -18.00 12.99
C TYR A 203 -8.53 -17.35 14.25
N GLY A 204 -9.85 -17.28 14.40
CA GLY A 204 -10.53 -16.89 15.64
C GLY A 204 -11.03 -15.45 15.71
N ALA A 205 -10.90 -14.66 14.64
CA ALA A 205 -11.51 -13.34 14.59
C ALA A 205 -13.02 -13.44 14.28
N PRO A 206 -13.87 -12.57 14.85
CA PRO A 206 -15.28 -12.52 14.49
C PRO A 206 -15.49 -12.09 13.04
N LYS A 207 -16.48 -12.67 12.38
CA LYS A 207 -16.85 -12.34 11.01
C LYS A 207 -17.15 -10.84 10.83
N ALA A 208 -17.89 -10.25 11.77
CA ALA A 208 -18.23 -8.83 11.73
C ALA A 208 -16.98 -7.93 11.70
N ILE A 209 -15.95 -8.26 12.51
CA ILE A 209 -14.68 -7.50 12.55
C ILE A 209 -13.89 -7.76 11.27
N SER A 210 -13.73 -9.02 10.85
CA SER A 210 -12.96 -9.36 9.66
C SER A 210 -13.54 -8.71 8.40
N SER A 211 -14.85 -8.80 8.20
CA SER A 211 -15.57 -8.25 7.04
C SER A 211 -15.62 -6.73 7.01
N PHE A 212 -15.42 -6.06 8.15
CA PHE A 212 -15.34 -4.60 8.22
C PHE A 212 -13.91 -4.09 8.12
N VAL A 213 -12.99 -4.67 8.92
CA VAL A 213 -11.62 -4.15 9.05
C VAL A 213 -10.79 -4.38 7.78
N VAL A 214 -10.92 -5.54 7.12
CA VAL A 214 -10.10 -5.84 5.93
C VAL A 214 -10.41 -4.88 4.77
N PRO A 215 -11.67 -4.71 4.31
CA PRO A 215 -11.96 -3.76 3.24
C PRO A 215 -11.65 -2.31 3.61
N THR A 216 -11.99 -1.90 4.85
CA THR A 216 -11.70 -0.55 5.34
C THR A 216 -10.18 -0.32 5.40
N GLY A 217 -9.42 -1.29 5.85
CA GLY A 217 -7.97 -1.23 5.93
C GLY A 217 -7.31 -1.05 4.55
N TYR A 218 -7.88 -1.59 3.50
CA TYR A 218 -7.35 -1.44 2.14
C TYR A 218 -7.47 0.00 1.57
N SER A 219 -8.22 0.86 2.23
CA SER A 219 -8.27 2.29 1.91
C SER A 219 -7.59 3.16 2.96
N PHE A 220 -7.53 2.73 4.23
CA PHE A 220 -7.09 3.57 5.34
C PHE A 220 -5.82 3.10 6.04
N ASN A 221 -5.37 1.87 5.84
CA ASN A 221 -4.20 1.29 6.51
C ASN A 221 -3.24 0.60 5.53
N LEU A 222 -2.68 1.36 4.60
CA LEU A 222 -1.71 0.89 3.62
C LEU A 222 -0.28 1.22 4.06
N ASP A 223 0.22 0.46 5.03
CA ASP A 223 1.51 0.70 5.68
C ASP A 223 2.70 0.64 4.71
N GLY A 224 2.70 -0.32 3.78
CA GLY A 224 3.74 -0.44 2.77
C GLY A 224 3.74 0.71 1.77
N SER A 225 2.55 1.19 1.39
CA SER A 225 2.41 2.32 0.49
C SER A 225 2.91 3.62 1.11
N THR A 226 2.55 3.89 2.36
CA THR A 226 2.98 5.10 3.08
C THR A 226 4.46 5.09 3.43
N LEU A 227 5.01 3.92 3.78
CA LEU A 227 6.45 3.71 3.97
C LEU A 227 7.23 4.05 2.71
N TYR A 228 6.79 3.53 1.57
CA TYR A 228 7.39 3.83 0.27
C TYR A 228 7.28 5.30 -0.10
N GLN A 229 6.10 5.92 0.05
CA GLN A 229 5.89 7.32 -0.32
C GLN A 229 6.83 8.27 0.41
N SER A 230 7.06 8.05 1.70
CA SER A 230 8.00 8.85 2.48
C SER A 230 9.45 8.65 2.03
N ILE A 231 9.87 7.41 1.74
CA ILE A 231 11.21 7.11 1.22
C ILE A 231 11.39 7.75 -0.16
N ALA A 232 10.42 7.58 -1.06
CA ALA A 232 10.49 8.10 -2.43
C ALA A 232 10.50 9.64 -2.48
N ALA A 233 9.73 10.31 -1.61
CA ALA A 233 9.73 11.76 -1.52
C ALA A 233 11.12 12.31 -1.11
N ILE A 234 11.74 11.73 -0.08
CA ILE A 234 13.09 12.12 0.35
C ILE A 234 14.13 11.76 -0.71
N PHE A 235 14.02 10.59 -1.34
CA PHE A 235 14.89 10.19 -2.45
C PHE A 235 14.87 11.23 -3.58
N ILE A 236 13.68 11.66 -4.00
CA ILE A 236 13.54 12.65 -5.07
C ILE A 236 14.12 14.00 -4.61
N ALA A 237 13.83 14.45 -3.38
CA ALA A 237 14.44 15.67 -2.86
C ALA A 237 15.98 15.62 -2.90
N GLN A 238 16.57 14.49 -2.47
CA GLN A 238 18.02 14.26 -2.51
C GLN A 238 18.59 14.25 -3.94
N LEU A 239 17.87 13.68 -4.91
CA LEU A 239 18.27 13.71 -6.33
C LEU A 239 18.44 15.13 -6.86
N TYR A 240 17.61 16.07 -6.42
CA TYR A 240 17.65 17.47 -6.82
C TYR A 240 18.49 18.34 -5.87
N GLY A 241 19.22 17.74 -4.91
CA GLY A 241 20.02 18.47 -3.94
C GLY A 241 19.17 19.34 -3.01
N ILE A 242 17.90 19.00 -2.79
CA ILE A 242 17.01 19.74 -1.92
C ILE A 242 17.09 19.15 -0.51
N ASP A 243 17.70 19.90 0.40
CA ASP A 243 17.74 19.57 1.82
C ASP A 243 16.44 20.04 2.48
N LEU A 244 15.55 19.10 2.75
CA LEU A 244 14.30 19.41 3.45
C LEU A 244 14.55 19.70 4.92
N SER A 245 14.20 20.91 5.35
CA SER A 245 14.21 21.29 6.77
C SER A 245 13.26 20.39 7.58
N ILE A 246 13.47 20.32 8.89
CA ILE A 246 12.59 19.54 9.80
C ILE A 246 11.11 19.98 9.66
N GLY A 247 10.86 21.29 9.49
CA GLY A 247 9.51 21.82 9.27
C GLY A 247 8.87 21.29 7.98
N GLN A 248 9.64 21.24 6.88
CA GLN A 248 9.17 20.68 5.60
C GLN A 248 8.94 19.17 5.69
N GLN A 249 9.78 18.44 6.42
CA GLN A 249 9.58 17.00 6.65
C GLN A 249 8.32 16.73 7.51
N ILE A 250 8.05 17.55 8.52
CA ILE A 250 6.80 17.47 9.29
C ILE A 250 5.59 17.75 8.38
N MET A 251 5.68 18.77 7.52
CA MET A 251 4.62 19.07 6.56
C MET A 251 4.41 17.89 5.60
N LEU A 252 5.49 17.27 5.11
CA LEU A 252 5.42 16.05 4.29
C LEU A 252 4.70 14.90 5.02
N VAL A 253 5.00 14.68 6.32
CA VAL A 253 4.29 13.68 7.14
C VAL A 253 2.81 13.99 7.20
N LEU A 254 2.43 15.23 7.53
CA LEU A 254 1.02 15.62 7.64
C LEU A 254 0.28 15.47 6.31
N THR A 255 0.90 15.89 5.20
CA THR A 255 0.33 15.73 3.87
C THR A 255 0.15 14.26 3.52
N LEU A 256 1.17 13.41 3.74
CA LEU A 256 1.07 11.97 3.51
C LEU A 256 0.03 11.30 4.40
N MET A 257 -0.14 11.75 5.64
CA MET A 257 -1.20 11.24 6.52
C MET A 257 -2.60 11.45 5.95
N VAL A 258 -2.82 12.54 5.24
CA VAL A 258 -4.13 12.85 4.62
C VAL A 258 -4.24 12.19 3.25
N THR A 259 -3.29 12.42 2.36
CA THR A 259 -3.34 11.94 0.97
C THR A 259 -3.30 10.41 0.88
N SER A 260 -2.62 9.73 1.82
CA SER A 260 -2.59 8.27 1.85
C SER A 260 -3.95 7.62 2.11
N LYS A 261 -4.94 8.35 2.60
CA LYS A 261 -6.29 7.83 2.83
C LYS A 261 -7.12 7.70 1.54
N GLY A 262 -6.64 8.24 0.44
CA GLY A 262 -7.24 8.07 -0.88
C GLY A 262 -6.62 6.95 -1.73
N ILE A 263 -5.64 6.20 -1.19
CA ILE A 263 -4.98 5.12 -1.91
C ILE A 263 -5.90 3.90 -1.97
N ALA A 264 -6.13 3.35 -3.17
CA ALA A 264 -6.80 2.08 -3.33
C ALA A 264 -5.78 0.92 -3.38
N GLY A 265 -6.21 -0.29 -3.02
CA GLY A 265 -5.37 -1.49 -3.01
C GLY A 265 -5.08 -2.09 -4.39
N VAL A 266 -4.98 -1.25 -5.42
CA VAL A 266 -4.74 -1.63 -6.82
C VAL A 266 -3.39 -1.11 -7.31
N PRO A 267 -2.79 -1.76 -8.33
CA PRO A 267 -1.45 -1.43 -8.79
C PRO A 267 -1.29 0.04 -9.23
N GLY A 268 -0.19 0.66 -8.81
CA GLY A 268 0.24 1.99 -9.28
C GLY A 268 -0.44 3.19 -8.60
N VAL A 269 -1.50 3.02 -7.82
CA VAL A 269 -2.23 4.15 -7.20
C VAL A 269 -1.35 4.92 -6.20
N SER A 270 -0.50 4.25 -5.46
CA SER A 270 0.45 4.89 -4.53
C SER A 270 1.39 5.87 -5.24
N PHE A 271 1.79 5.56 -6.47
CA PHE A 271 2.62 6.42 -7.30
C PHE A 271 1.88 7.70 -7.71
N VAL A 272 0.59 7.59 -8.09
CA VAL A 272 -0.25 8.74 -8.44
C VAL A 272 -0.48 9.65 -7.24
N VAL A 273 -0.72 9.07 -6.05
CA VAL A 273 -0.88 9.85 -4.81
C VAL A 273 0.43 10.52 -4.40
N LEU A 274 1.58 9.88 -4.65
CA LEU A 274 2.88 10.50 -4.43
C LEU A 274 3.07 11.73 -5.32
N LEU A 275 2.63 11.69 -6.59
CA LEU A 275 2.65 12.84 -7.49
C LEU A 275 1.95 14.07 -6.87
N ALA A 276 0.73 13.88 -6.36
CA ALA A 276 -0.03 14.95 -5.70
C ALA A 276 0.68 15.47 -4.43
N THR A 277 1.32 14.57 -3.68
CA THR A 277 2.02 14.91 -2.44
C THR A 277 3.28 15.74 -2.69
N LEU A 278 4.11 15.38 -3.68
CA LEU A 278 5.36 16.08 -4.00
C LEU A 278 5.09 17.53 -4.38
N GLY A 279 4.05 17.79 -5.18
CA GLY A 279 3.66 19.14 -5.57
C GLY A 279 3.33 20.04 -4.37
N SER A 280 2.74 19.48 -3.32
CA SER A 280 2.37 20.24 -2.12
C SER A 280 3.54 20.66 -1.22
N VAL A 281 4.68 19.98 -1.34
CA VAL A 281 5.90 20.27 -0.53
C VAL A 281 7.03 20.87 -1.36
N GLY A 282 6.77 21.21 -2.64
CA GLY A 282 7.73 21.89 -3.51
C GLY A 282 8.86 20.99 -4.01
N ILE A 283 8.67 19.66 -4.02
CA ILE A 283 9.62 18.71 -4.59
C ILE A 283 9.33 18.56 -6.09
N PRO A 284 10.36 18.59 -6.96
CA PRO A 284 10.18 18.47 -8.41
C PRO A 284 9.50 17.16 -8.81
N LEU A 285 8.48 17.27 -9.66
CA LEU A 285 7.67 16.12 -10.09
C LEU A 285 8.40 15.26 -11.13
N GLU A 286 9.40 15.82 -11.80
CA GLU A 286 10.24 15.19 -12.78
C GLU A 286 10.96 13.95 -12.21
N GLY A 287 11.29 13.98 -10.92
CA GLY A 287 11.86 12.85 -10.20
C GLY A 287 10.99 11.61 -10.18
N LEU A 288 9.66 11.75 -10.35
CA LEU A 288 8.77 10.60 -10.49
C LEU A 288 9.01 9.84 -11.79
N ALA A 289 9.27 10.54 -12.89
CA ALA A 289 9.61 9.89 -14.16
C ALA A 289 10.87 9.03 -14.03
N PHE A 290 11.83 9.47 -13.19
CA PHE A 290 13.06 8.73 -12.92
C PHE A 290 12.78 7.39 -12.20
N ILE A 291 11.87 7.35 -11.22
CA ILE A 291 11.57 6.15 -10.45
C ILE A 291 10.47 5.27 -11.07
N ALA A 292 9.75 5.76 -12.09
CA ALA A 292 8.61 5.07 -12.70
C ALA A 292 8.96 3.66 -13.21
N GLY A 293 10.16 3.47 -13.76
CA GLY A 293 10.63 2.19 -14.28
C GLY A 293 10.76 1.10 -13.20
N VAL A 294 11.10 1.49 -11.97
CA VAL A 294 11.31 0.55 -10.85
C VAL A 294 10.12 0.50 -9.88
N ASP A 295 9.13 1.39 -10.04
CA ASP A 295 7.98 1.47 -9.12
C ASP A 295 7.24 0.14 -9.01
N ARG A 296 7.06 -0.58 -10.12
CA ARG A 296 6.37 -1.87 -10.12
C ARG A 296 7.01 -2.89 -9.19
N ILE A 297 8.33 -2.96 -9.15
CA ILE A 297 9.08 -3.89 -8.29
C ILE A 297 8.83 -3.55 -6.82
N MET A 298 8.82 -2.27 -6.50
CA MET A 298 8.52 -1.80 -5.14
C MET A 298 7.04 -1.99 -4.78
N ASP A 299 6.12 -1.84 -5.76
CA ASP A 299 4.68 -2.04 -5.55
C ASP A 299 4.34 -3.47 -5.13
N MET A 300 5.02 -4.46 -5.70
CA MET A 300 4.86 -5.86 -5.31
C MET A 300 5.18 -6.08 -3.81
N ALA A 301 6.28 -5.54 -3.32
CA ALA A 301 6.71 -5.71 -1.94
C ALA A 301 5.83 -4.93 -0.94
N ARG A 302 5.48 -3.67 -1.26
CA ARG A 302 4.60 -2.86 -0.40
C ARG A 302 3.19 -3.42 -0.29
N THR A 303 2.68 -4.07 -1.34
CA THR A 303 1.40 -4.76 -1.31
C THR A 303 1.38 -5.93 -0.32
N ALA A 304 2.43 -6.73 -0.29
CA ALA A 304 2.54 -7.81 0.69
C ALA A 304 2.55 -7.27 2.14
N LEU A 305 3.24 -6.15 2.39
CA LEU A 305 3.22 -5.49 3.71
C LEU A 305 1.82 -4.98 4.07
N ASN A 306 1.10 -4.37 3.12
CA ASN A 306 -0.26 -3.90 3.32
C ASN A 306 -1.20 -5.04 3.76
N VAL A 307 -1.08 -6.21 3.14
CA VAL A 307 -1.88 -7.40 3.47
C VAL A 307 -1.62 -7.86 4.90
N ILE A 308 -0.34 -7.98 5.31
CA ILE A 308 0.03 -8.39 6.67
C ILE A 308 -0.42 -7.37 7.70
N GLY A 309 -0.24 -6.07 7.44
CA GLY A 309 -0.68 -4.99 8.34
C GLY A 309 -2.19 -5.03 8.58
N ASN A 310 -2.98 -5.24 7.53
CA ASN A 310 -4.43 -5.35 7.65
C ASN A 310 -4.89 -6.63 8.36
N ALA A 311 -4.24 -7.77 8.10
CA ALA A 311 -4.51 -9.00 8.84
C ALA A 311 -4.19 -8.84 10.34
N LEU A 312 -3.08 -8.19 10.68
CA LEU A 312 -2.75 -7.87 12.07
C LEU A 312 -3.79 -6.94 12.71
N ALA A 313 -4.26 -5.92 11.98
CA ALA A 313 -5.28 -5.00 12.47
C ALA A 313 -6.57 -5.72 12.87
N VAL A 314 -7.01 -6.73 12.09
CA VAL A 314 -8.16 -7.57 12.45
C VAL A 314 -7.96 -8.24 13.81
N LEU A 315 -6.78 -8.83 14.05
CA LEU A 315 -6.50 -9.51 15.31
C LEU A 315 -6.42 -8.56 16.50
N VAL A 316 -5.76 -7.41 16.30
CA VAL A 316 -5.62 -6.38 17.33
C VAL A 316 -7.00 -5.87 17.76
N ILE A 317 -7.86 -5.52 16.79
CA ILE A 317 -9.22 -5.04 17.07
C ILE A 317 -10.06 -6.15 17.70
N SER A 318 -10.01 -7.39 17.18
CA SER A 318 -10.75 -8.53 17.75
C SER A 318 -10.38 -8.79 19.21
N LYS A 319 -9.10 -8.62 19.55
CA LYS A 319 -8.63 -8.79 20.92
C LYS A 319 -8.99 -7.60 21.80
N TRP A 320 -8.94 -6.39 21.26
CA TRP A 320 -9.32 -5.16 21.96
C TRP A 320 -10.81 -5.18 22.36
N GLU A 321 -11.67 -5.63 21.43
CA GLU A 321 -13.11 -5.82 21.68
C GLU A 321 -13.42 -7.05 22.54
N GLY A 322 -12.42 -7.83 22.96
CA GLY A 322 -12.62 -9.04 23.77
C GLY A 322 -13.30 -10.20 23.01
N MET A 323 -13.37 -10.14 21.69
CA MET A 323 -14.11 -11.06 20.84
C MET A 323 -13.25 -12.11 20.13
N TYR A 324 -11.93 -12.11 20.36
CA TYR A 324 -11.01 -13.08 19.75
C TYR A 324 -11.12 -14.46 20.40
N ASP A 325 -11.45 -15.50 19.62
CA ASP A 325 -11.48 -16.89 20.07
C ASP A 325 -10.09 -17.54 19.94
N ALA A 326 -9.35 -17.55 21.05
CA ALA A 326 -8.00 -18.11 21.11
C ALA A 326 -7.98 -19.61 20.87
N ALA A 327 -9.01 -20.36 21.33
CA ALA A 327 -9.09 -21.80 21.17
C ALA A 327 -9.34 -22.18 19.70
N LYS A 328 -10.21 -21.44 19.00
CA LYS A 328 -10.44 -21.58 17.56
C LYS A 328 -9.16 -21.26 16.78
N GLY A 329 -8.47 -20.16 17.13
CA GLY A 329 -7.22 -19.75 16.51
C GLY A 329 -6.12 -20.81 16.65
N GLN A 330 -5.98 -21.40 17.82
CA GLN A 330 -4.99 -22.46 18.06
C GLN A 330 -5.33 -23.73 17.26
N ARG A 331 -6.60 -24.18 17.25
CA ARG A 331 -7.04 -25.34 16.44
C ARG A 331 -6.76 -25.12 14.96
N TYR A 332 -7.02 -23.93 14.43
CA TYR A 332 -6.73 -23.60 13.03
C TYR A 332 -5.23 -23.65 12.75
N TRP A 333 -4.40 -23.08 13.63
CA TRP A 333 -2.94 -23.13 13.50
C TRP A 333 -2.45 -24.58 13.44
N ASP A 334 -2.91 -25.45 14.34
CA ASP A 334 -2.50 -26.85 14.42
C ASP A 334 -3.01 -27.70 13.23
N SER A 335 -4.04 -27.22 12.52
CA SER A 335 -4.58 -27.89 11.34
C SER A 335 -3.79 -27.63 10.06
N LEU A 336 -2.88 -26.64 10.03
CA LEU A 336 -2.17 -26.24 8.82
C LEU A 336 -1.22 -27.34 8.29
N PRO A 337 -1.26 -27.68 6.99
CA PRO A 337 -0.55 -28.85 6.43
C PRO A 337 0.97 -28.82 6.64
N HIS A 338 1.59 -27.67 6.54
CA HIS A 338 3.04 -27.50 6.72
C HIS A 338 3.54 -27.73 8.16
N LEU A 339 2.65 -27.66 9.14
CA LEU A 339 2.98 -28.02 10.52
C LEU A 339 2.85 -29.54 10.75
N ARG A 340 1.92 -30.20 10.07
CA ARG A 340 1.79 -31.67 10.12
C ARG A 340 3.02 -32.36 9.54
N GLN A 341 3.60 -31.82 8.45
CA GLN A 341 4.84 -32.34 7.87
C GLN A 341 6.03 -32.16 8.82
N ALA A 342 6.21 -30.97 9.39
CA ALA A 342 7.29 -30.69 10.33
C ALA A 342 7.21 -31.53 11.61
N VAL A 343 6.01 -31.79 12.14
CA VAL A 343 5.79 -32.66 13.29
C VAL A 343 5.99 -34.14 12.93
N GLY A 344 5.59 -34.54 11.71
CA GLY A 344 5.85 -35.88 11.18
C GLY A 344 7.33 -36.18 11.01
N GLU A 345 8.09 -35.24 10.46
CA GLU A 345 9.55 -35.36 10.31
C GLU A 345 10.31 -35.35 11.67
N ALA A 346 9.84 -34.53 12.63
CA ALA A 346 10.42 -34.51 13.98
C ALA A 346 10.17 -35.82 14.73
N LYS A 347 8.95 -36.39 14.61
CA LYS A 347 8.63 -37.71 15.19
C LYS A 347 9.37 -38.87 14.49
N GLY A 348 9.55 -38.79 13.16
CA GLY A 348 10.34 -39.76 12.40
C GLY A 348 11.82 -39.76 12.80
N LYS A 349 12.40 -38.58 13.06
CA LYS A 349 13.78 -38.44 13.53
C LYS A 349 13.98 -38.96 14.97
N GLN A 350 12.98 -38.80 15.84
CA GLN A 350 13.05 -39.39 17.19
C GLN A 350 12.92 -40.91 17.18
N ALA A 351 12.06 -41.45 16.32
CA ALA A 351 11.90 -42.93 16.19
C ALA A 351 13.09 -43.63 15.51
N THR A 352 13.98 -42.90 14.86
CA THR A 352 15.24 -43.43 14.28
C THR A 352 16.44 -43.29 15.21
N LEU A 353 16.27 -42.68 16.37
CA LEU A 353 17.31 -42.49 17.40
C LEU A 353 17.08 -43.40 18.66
N GLU A 354 15.94 -44.07 18.71
CA GLU A 354 15.64 -45.17 19.63
C GLU A 354 15.85 -46.54 18.93
#